data_951d84418c2f9fb7b02be00bfdbc0c5a
#
_entry.id   951d84418c2f9fb7b02be00bfdbc0c5a
#
_cell.length_a   1.000
_cell.length_b   1.000
_cell.length_c   1.000
_cell.angle_alpha   90.00
_cell.angle_beta   90.00
_cell.angle_gamma   90.00
#
_symmetry.space_group_name_H-M   'P 1'
#
loop_
_entity.id
_entity.type
_entity.pdbx_description
1 polymer ?
#
loop_
_entity_poly.entity_id
_entity_poly.type
_entity_poly.pdbx_seq_one_letter_code
_entity_poly.pdbx_strand_id
1 'polypeptide(L)'
;MNPGTKQEALRLFKNVLKEKTLLRKMHIIVCPPFPYIPLLFLNKGKNIVSIGAQNMSRLAEGPHTGEVSGSMIKSAGATHAIIGHSERRAMGETDEVIGEKMRQAMKSNLYAILAVGESEPGEDAHRILEEELKKALSGVSLADMKRVLIAYEPRWAISKGKDDTGANSDTPEHAFEKAIFIRRILANLYNSSIAQKTPVLYGGSVRSKNVGTFVNPDSPFDGALVGGASLDAREFLELLRRIHIK
;
A
#
# COMPACT_ATOMS: atom_id res chain seq x y z
N MET A 1 -6.46 -4.00 -6.75
CA MET A 1 -6.59 -5.41 -7.15
C MET A 1 -6.80 -5.52 -8.66
N ASN A 2 -6.87 -6.67 -9.29
CA ASN A 2 -6.70 -6.88 -10.73
C ASN A 2 -8.02 -7.13 -11.48
N PRO A 3 -8.80 -6.10 -11.88
CA PRO A 3 -9.90 -6.28 -12.79
C PRO A 3 -9.39 -6.80 -14.15
N GLY A 4 -10.12 -7.76 -14.76
CA GLY A 4 -9.68 -8.42 -15.99
C GLY A 4 -9.82 -7.55 -17.24
N THR A 5 -10.64 -6.50 -17.21
CA THR A 5 -10.92 -5.66 -18.37
C THR A 5 -10.90 -4.16 -18.02
N LYS A 6 -10.63 -3.34 -19.04
CA LYS A 6 -10.70 -1.87 -18.92
C LYS A 6 -12.09 -1.36 -18.53
N GLN A 7 -13.13 -2.03 -18.98
CA GLN A 7 -14.53 -1.68 -18.67
C GLN A 7 -14.82 -1.89 -17.19
N GLU A 8 -14.38 -3.02 -16.65
CA GLU A 8 -14.53 -3.35 -15.23
C GLU A 8 -13.73 -2.39 -14.36
N ALA A 9 -12.47 -2.12 -14.70
CA ALA A 9 -11.63 -1.15 -14.00
C ALA A 9 -12.28 0.23 -13.93
N LEU A 10 -12.80 0.71 -15.06
CA LEU A 10 -13.47 2.01 -15.15
C LEU A 10 -14.79 2.02 -14.36
N ARG A 11 -15.57 0.93 -14.39
CA ARG A 11 -16.82 0.80 -13.63
C ARG A 11 -16.58 0.89 -12.13
N LEU A 12 -15.60 0.13 -11.63
CA LEU A 12 -15.20 0.16 -10.21
C LEU A 12 -14.77 1.57 -9.81
N PHE A 13 -13.88 2.19 -10.59
CA PHE A 13 -13.38 3.52 -10.32
C PHE A 13 -14.47 4.59 -10.31
N LYS A 14 -15.39 4.58 -11.29
CA LYS A 14 -16.51 5.53 -11.34
C LYS A 14 -17.44 5.40 -10.13
N ASN A 15 -17.61 4.20 -9.57
CA ASN A 15 -18.39 4.03 -8.34
C ASN A 15 -17.71 4.69 -7.15
N VAL A 16 -16.39 4.58 -7.01
CA VAL A 16 -15.64 5.29 -5.97
C VAL A 16 -15.81 6.81 -6.12
N LEU A 17 -15.69 7.34 -7.33
CA LEU A 17 -15.80 8.78 -7.61
C LEU A 17 -17.17 9.40 -7.30
N LYS A 18 -18.24 8.60 -7.19
CA LYS A 18 -19.59 9.09 -6.82
C LYS A 18 -19.68 9.50 -5.34
N GLU A 19 -18.83 8.94 -4.47
CA GLU A 19 -18.86 9.12 -3.02
C GLU A 19 -18.09 10.39 -2.58
N LYS A 20 -18.48 11.53 -3.11
CA LYS A 20 -17.79 12.83 -2.91
C LYS A 20 -17.56 13.19 -1.44
N THR A 21 -18.46 12.79 -0.55
CA THR A 21 -18.34 13.05 0.90
C THR A 21 -17.17 12.28 1.50
N LEU A 22 -17.01 10.99 1.16
CA LEU A 22 -15.90 10.16 1.62
C LEU A 22 -14.56 10.68 1.04
N LEU A 23 -14.55 11.05 -0.24
CA LEU A 23 -13.36 11.57 -0.92
C LEU A 23 -12.82 12.88 -0.29
N ARG A 24 -13.66 13.63 0.43
CA ARG A 24 -13.24 14.85 1.14
C ARG A 24 -12.70 14.58 2.54
N LYS A 25 -13.04 13.43 3.12
CA LYS A 25 -12.68 13.09 4.49
C LYS A 25 -11.40 12.24 4.58
N MET A 26 -10.99 11.58 3.51
CA MET A 26 -9.85 10.68 3.49
C MET A 26 -9.11 10.74 2.16
N HIS A 27 -7.81 10.47 2.19
CA HIS A 27 -6.99 10.36 0.99
C HIS A 27 -7.11 8.95 0.41
N ILE A 28 -7.73 8.82 -0.76
CA ILE A 28 -7.89 7.54 -1.46
C ILE A 28 -6.86 7.44 -2.58
N ILE A 29 -6.08 6.36 -2.57
CA ILE A 29 -5.11 6.01 -3.60
C ILE A 29 -5.62 4.75 -4.29
N VAL A 30 -5.87 4.82 -5.60
CA VAL A 30 -6.29 3.66 -6.41
C VAL A 30 -5.10 3.18 -7.23
N CYS A 31 -4.68 1.93 -7.00
CA CYS A 31 -3.55 1.31 -7.69
C CYS A 31 -4.05 0.23 -8.68
N PRO A 32 -4.41 0.61 -9.92
CA PRO A 32 -4.82 -0.37 -10.93
C PRO A 32 -3.61 -1.08 -11.55
N PRO A 33 -3.83 -2.19 -12.30
CA PRO A 33 -2.84 -2.73 -13.23
C PRO A 33 -2.30 -1.66 -14.18
N PHE A 34 -1.04 -1.76 -14.58
CA PHE A 34 -0.37 -0.78 -15.44
C PHE A 34 -1.18 -0.32 -16.67
N PRO A 35 -1.84 -1.23 -17.46
CA PRO A 35 -2.59 -0.82 -18.65
C PRO A 35 -3.75 0.14 -18.38
N TYR A 36 -4.21 0.20 -17.12
CA TYR A 36 -5.37 1.02 -16.77
C TYR A 36 -5.00 2.35 -16.09
N ILE A 37 -3.74 2.58 -15.78
CA ILE A 37 -3.28 3.83 -15.15
C ILE A 37 -3.70 5.05 -15.97
N PRO A 38 -3.36 5.17 -17.28
CA PRO A 38 -3.77 6.33 -18.08
C PRO A 38 -5.28 6.48 -18.19
N LEU A 39 -5.98 5.34 -18.32
CA LEU A 39 -7.45 5.33 -18.38
C LEU A 39 -8.09 5.95 -17.14
N LEU A 40 -7.66 5.52 -15.94
CA LEU A 40 -8.21 6.03 -14.71
C LEU A 40 -7.76 7.47 -14.43
N PHE A 41 -6.53 7.83 -14.76
CA PHE A 41 -6.02 9.19 -14.65
C PHE A 41 -6.86 10.18 -15.47
N LEU A 42 -7.15 9.87 -16.72
CA LEU A 42 -7.99 10.71 -17.61
C LEU A 42 -9.45 10.80 -17.11
N ASN A 43 -9.94 9.78 -16.43
CA ASN A 43 -11.34 9.73 -15.94
C ASN A 43 -11.53 10.22 -14.51
N LYS A 44 -10.47 10.56 -13.76
CA LYS A 44 -10.63 11.07 -12.38
C LYS A 44 -11.15 12.50 -12.33
N GLY A 45 -11.00 13.28 -13.39
CA GLY A 45 -11.38 14.68 -13.43
C GLY A 45 -10.64 15.49 -12.36
N LYS A 46 -11.34 16.45 -11.74
CA LYS A 46 -10.82 17.26 -10.62
C LYS A 46 -10.95 16.57 -9.24
N ASN A 47 -11.26 15.27 -9.20
CA ASN A 47 -11.37 14.55 -7.94
C ASN A 47 -10.01 14.39 -7.26
N ILE A 48 -10.02 14.40 -5.93
CA ILE A 48 -8.83 14.31 -5.07
C ILE A 48 -8.27 12.89 -4.93
N VAL A 49 -8.81 11.92 -5.67
CA VAL A 49 -8.27 10.54 -5.72
C VAL A 49 -6.91 10.54 -6.39
N SER A 50 -5.93 9.94 -5.75
CA SER A 50 -4.61 9.67 -6.35
C SER A 50 -4.62 8.36 -7.13
N ILE A 51 -3.85 8.31 -8.21
CA ILE A 51 -3.60 7.08 -8.96
C ILE A 51 -2.21 6.57 -8.59
N GLY A 52 -2.11 5.27 -8.32
CA GLY A 52 -0.86 4.57 -8.07
C GLY A 52 -0.64 3.43 -9.04
N ALA A 53 0.53 2.78 -8.93
CA ALA A 53 0.86 1.54 -9.61
C ALA A 53 0.98 0.41 -8.59
N GLN A 54 0.68 -0.83 -9.00
CA GLN A 54 0.79 -2.02 -8.14
C GLN A 54 2.23 -2.51 -7.98
N ASN A 55 3.14 -2.03 -8.81
CA ASN A 55 4.56 -2.36 -8.81
C ASN A 55 5.34 -1.32 -9.61
N MET A 56 6.67 -1.42 -9.62
CA MET A 56 7.57 -0.71 -10.53
C MET A 56 8.86 -1.49 -10.73
N SER A 57 9.59 -1.18 -11.82
CA SER A 57 10.93 -1.71 -12.03
C SER A 57 11.93 -1.11 -11.02
N ARG A 58 12.93 -1.91 -10.64
CA ARG A 58 14.12 -1.45 -9.92
C ARG A 58 15.09 -0.67 -10.82
N LEU A 59 14.87 -0.75 -12.14
CA LEU A 59 15.73 -0.16 -13.16
C LEU A 59 15.12 1.15 -13.68
N ALA A 60 15.97 2.05 -14.11
CA ALA A 60 15.58 3.23 -14.87
C ALA A 60 15.23 2.84 -16.32
N GLU A 61 15.08 3.82 -17.20
CA GLU A 61 14.91 3.60 -18.64
C GLU A 61 16.15 2.92 -19.22
N GLY A 62 15.95 2.11 -20.27
CA GLY A 62 17.04 1.41 -20.95
C GLY A 62 16.60 0.08 -21.57
N PRO A 63 17.56 -0.80 -21.90
CA PRO A 63 17.27 -2.09 -22.57
C PRO A 63 16.73 -3.14 -21.58
N HIS A 64 15.55 -2.88 -21.05
CA HIS A 64 14.86 -3.70 -20.02
C HIS A 64 13.49 -4.08 -20.54
N THR A 65 13.42 -4.91 -21.56
CA THR A 65 12.19 -5.32 -22.25
C THR A 65 11.15 -5.83 -21.25
N GLY A 66 9.96 -5.21 -21.26
CA GLY A 66 8.85 -5.57 -20.39
C GLY A 66 8.82 -4.86 -19.04
N GLU A 67 9.89 -4.19 -18.63
CA GLU A 67 9.94 -3.45 -17.37
C GLU A 67 9.25 -2.08 -17.48
N VAL A 68 8.58 -1.68 -16.38
CA VAL A 68 7.90 -0.38 -16.30
C VAL A 68 8.61 0.46 -15.24
N SER A 69 9.36 1.46 -15.66
CA SER A 69 10.14 2.34 -14.78
C SER A 69 9.26 3.33 -14.01
N GLY A 70 9.83 3.94 -12.96
CA GLY A 70 9.14 4.97 -12.20
C GLY A 70 8.74 6.19 -13.01
N SER A 71 9.58 6.61 -14.00
CA SER A 71 9.28 7.71 -14.91
C SER A 71 8.12 7.37 -15.85
N MET A 72 8.05 6.14 -16.38
CA MET A 72 6.93 5.68 -17.21
C MET A 72 5.61 5.70 -16.41
N ILE A 73 5.63 5.20 -15.17
CA ILE A 73 4.48 5.23 -14.25
C ILE A 73 4.01 6.67 -14.02
N LYS A 74 4.95 7.56 -13.73
CA LYS A 74 4.65 8.97 -13.50
C LYS A 74 4.10 9.65 -14.75
N SER A 75 4.67 9.40 -15.92
CA SER A 75 4.20 9.94 -17.19
C SER A 75 2.79 9.45 -17.55
N ALA A 76 2.42 8.24 -17.11
CA ALA A 76 1.08 7.69 -17.24
C ALA A 76 0.04 8.31 -16.28
N GLY A 77 0.49 9.21 -15.38
CA GLY A 77 -0.37 9.96 -14.45
C GLY A 77 -0.48 9.38 -13.04
N ALA A 78 0.30 8.34 -12.70
CA ALA A 78 0.36 7.86 -11.34
C ALA A 78 1.32 8.71 -10.50
N THR A 79 1.01 8.79 -9.22
CA THR A 79 1.82 9.51 -8.21
C THR A 79 2.39 8.58 -7.14
N HIS A 80 1.88 7.35 -7.05
CA HIS A 80 2.25 6.37 -6.04
C HIS A 80 2.66 5.04 -6.69
N ALA A 81 3.46 4.23 -5.98
CA ALA A 81 3.75 2.84 -6.35
C ALA A 81 3.76 1.97 -5.09
N ILE A 82 3.15 0.78 -5.17
CA ILE A 82 3.28 -0.26 -4.15
C ILE A 82 4.60 -0.98 -4.39
N ILE A 83 5.39 -1.17 -3.34
CA ILE A 83 6.72 -1.79 -3.38
C ILE A 83 6.81 -2.83 -2.27
N GLY A 84 7.33 -4.02 -2.58
CA GLY A 84 7.55 -5.08 -1.60
C GLY A 84 6.29 -5.84 -1.19
N HIS A 85 5.18 -5.72 -1.93
CA HIS A 85 3.94 -6.45 -1.66
C HIS A 85 4.19 -7.96 -1.54
N SER A 86 3.48 -8.62 -0.64
CA SER A 86 3.61 -10.06 -0.37
C SER A 86 3.58 -10.95 -1.61
N GLU A 87 2.68 -10.68 -2.55
CA GLU A 87 2.62 -11.43 -3.82
C GLU A 87 3.88 -11.26 -4.67
N ARG A 88 4.54 -10.10 -4.61
CA ARG A 88 5.79 -9.84 -5.32
C ARG A 88 6.98 -10.56 -4.67
N ARG A 89 7.01 -10.58 -3.33
CA ARG A 89 8.00 -11.35 -2.57
C ARG A 89 7.84 -12.84 -2.83
N ALA A 90 6.61 -13.37 -2.90
CA ALA A 90 6.33 -14.76 -3.29
C ALA A 90 6.81 -15.11 -4.71
N MET A 91 6.92 -14.11 -5.60
CA MET A 91 7.50 -14.23 -6.94
C MET A 91 9.03 -14.05 -6.97
N GLY A 92 9.68 -13.97 -5.82
CA GLY A 92 11.15 -13.91 -5.70
C GLY A 92 11.73 -12.50 -5.55
N GLU A 93 10.94 -11.46 -5.29
CA GLU A 93 11.51 -10.13 -4.98
C GLU A 93 12.18 -10.18 -3.61
N THR A 94 13.50 -9.97 -3.58
CA THR A 94 14.30 -9.89 -2.36
C THR A 94 14.28 -8.49 -1.76
N ASP A 95 14.72 -8.35 -0.51
CA ASP A 95 14.83 -7.05 0.15
C ASP A 95 15.78 -6.09 -0.56
N GLU A 96 16.84 -6.63 -1.20
CA GLU A 96 17.78 -5.84 -2.00
C GLU A 96 17.08 -5.22 -3.22
N VAL A 97 16.26 -6.03 -3.94
CA VAL A 97 15.43 -5.56 -5.07
C VAL A 97 14.44 -4.51 -4.60
N ILE A 98 13.82 -4.71 -3.44
CA ILE A 98 12.87 -3.77 -2.85
C ILE A 98 13.57 -2.45 -2.51
N GLY A 99 14.77 -2.50 -1.91
CA GLY A 99 15.58 -1.30 -1.64
C GLY A 99 15.95 -0.54 -2.92
N GLU A 100 16.30 -1.26 -4.01
CA GLU A 100 16.55 -0.64 -5.32
C GLU A 100 15.28 0.06 -5.86
N LYS A 101 14.11 -0.58 -5.77
CA LYS A 101 12.82 0.02 -6.15
C LYS A 101 12.50 1.27 -5.33
N MET A 102 12.74 1.25 -4.01
CA MET A 102 12.56 2.41 -3.15
C MET A 102 13.40 3.60 -3.61
N ARG A 103 14.70 3.37 -3.89
CA ARG A 103 15.58 4.42 -4.43
C ARG A 103 15.11 4.95 -5.79
N GLN A 104 14.63 4.08 -6.68
CA GLN A 104 14.09 4.51 -7.99
C GLN A 104 12.76 5.27 -7.84
N ALA A 105 11.90 4.89 -6.91
CA ALA A 105 10.68 5.65 -6.62
C ALA A 105 11.01 7.08 -6.17
N MET A 106 12.00 7.25 -5.28
CA MET A 106 12.45 8.57 -4.83
C MET A 106 13.03 9.40 -5.98
N LYS A 107 13.89 8.81 -6.83
CA LYS A 107 14.46 9.47 -8.03
C LYS A 107 13.36 9.92 -9.01
N SER A 108 12.31 9.12 -9.17
CA SER A 108 11.17 9.42 -10.05
C SER A 108 10.16 10.38 -9.41
N ASN A 109 10.40 10.85 -8.19
CA ASN A 109 9.46 11.67 -7.41
C ASN A 109 8.08 11.00 -7.27
N LEU A 110 8.03 9.70 -7.03
CA LEU A 110 6.83 8.95 -6.67
C LEU A 110 6.72 8.84 -5.14
N TYR A 111 5.51 8.74 -4.65
CA TYR A 111 5.23 8.25 -3.31
C TYR A 111 5.35 6.71 -3.32
N ALA A 112 6.04 6.15 -2.33
CA ALA A 112 6.18 4.71 -2.19
C ALA A 112 5.28 4.19 -1.05
N ILE A 113 4.46 3.18 -1.34
CA ILE A 113 3.74 2.39 -0.34
C ILE A 113 4.56 1.12 -0.15
N LEU A 114 5.43 1.14 0.86
CA LEU A 114 6.33 0.02 1.19
C LEU A 114 5.59 -1.00 2.04
N ALA A 115 5.42 -2.20 1.51
CA ALA A 115 4.83 -3.32 2.23
C ALA A 115 5.91 -4.14 2.95
N VAL A 116 5.69 -4.40 4.25
CA VAL A 116 6.57 -5.16 5.14
C VAL A 116 5.75 -6.06 6.06
N GLY A 117 6.29 -7.21 6.46
CA GLY A 117 5.64 -8.12 7.41
C GLY A 117 6.20 -9.54 7.34
N GLU A 118 5.90 -10.33 8.35
CA GLU A 118 6.31 -11.73 8.47
C GLU A 118 5.49 -12.66 7.57
N SER A 119 6.07 -13.81 7.21
CA SER A 119 5.45 -14.78 6.29
C SER A 119 4.58 -15.80 6.99
N GLU A 120 4.95 -16.21 8.20
CA GLU A 120 4.28 -17.27 8.96
C GLU A 120 3.93 -16.82 10.38
N PRO A 121 2.82 -17.31 10.96
CA PRO A 121 2.51 -17.08 12.36
C PRO A 121 3.62 -17.65 13.26
N GLY A 122 4.03 -16.87 14.27
CA GLY A 122 5.07 -17.31 15.22
C GLY A 122 6.51 -17.05 14.78
N GLU A 123 6.75 -16.53 13.58
CA GLU A 123 8.07 -16.00 13.23
C GLU A 123 8.44 -14.80 14.12
N ASP A 124 9.74 -14.54 14.26
CA ASP A 124 10.22 -13.32 14.90
C ASP A 124 9.92 -12.09 14.02
N ALA A 125 8.66 -11.65 14.10
CA ALA A 125 8.17 -10.50 13.33
C ALA A 125 8.97 -9.23 13.63
N HIS A 126 9.50 -9.06 14.85
CA HIS A 126 10.31 -7.88 15.19
C HIS A 126 11.61 -7.87 14.39
N ARG A 127 12.31 -9.00 14.36
CA ARG A 127 13.56 -9.14 13.60
C ARG A 127 13.30 -8.95 12.09
N ILE A 128 12.24 -9.58 11.57
CA ILE A 128 11.88 -9.48 10.14
C ILE A 128 11.56 -8.04 9.76
N LEU A 129 10.70 -7.35 10.51
CA LEU A 129 10.33 -5.96 10.25
C LEU A 129 11.53 -5.03 10.32
N GLU A 130 12.44 -5.25 11.27
CA GLU A 130 13.66 -4.45 11.39
C GLU A 130 14.58 -4.65 10.20
N GLU A 131 14.83 -5.89 9.77
CA GLU A 131 15.65 -6.23 8.61
C GLU A 131 15.06 -5.67 7.30
N GLU A 132 13.77 -5.90 7.05
CA GLU A 132 13.06 -5.43 5.85
C GLU A 132 13.09 -3.90 5.76
N LEU A 133 12.77 -3.20 6.85
CA LEU A 133 12.77 -1.73 6.86
C LEU A 133 14.18 -1.15 6.70
N LYS A 134 15.19 -1.71 7.40
CA LYS A 134 16.58 -1.27 7.26
C LYS A 134 17.07 -1.39 5.80
N LYS A 135 16.81 -2.54 5.16
CA LYS A 135 17.23 -2.78 3.77
C LYS A 135 16.45 -1.92 2.78
N ALA A 136 15.12 -1.90 2.90
CA ALA A 136 14.27 -1.14 1.97
C ALA A 136 14.51 0.37 2.04
N LEU A 137 14.74 0.92 3.24
CA LEU A 137 14.96 2.35 3.46
C LEU A 137 16.43 2.77 3.33
N SER A 138 17.35 1.82 3.09
CA SER A 138 18.75 2.13 2.84
C SER A 138 18.91 3.02 1.60
N GLY A 139 19.45 4.23 1.81
CA GLY A 139 19.60 5.24 0.75
C GLY A 139 18.35 6.09 0.48
N VAL A 140 17.31 5.96 1.28
CA VAL A 140 16.18 6.92 1.30
C VAL A 140 16.56 8.04 2.25
N SER A 141 16.61 9.27 1.74
CA SER A 141 16.99 10.43 2.57
C SER A 141 15.88 10.84 3.53
N LEU A 142 16.23 11.55 4.60
CA LEU A 142 15.26 12.15 5.53
C LEU A 142 14.24 13.04 4.81
N ALA A 143 14.69 13.78 3.79
CA ALA A 143 13.82 14.64 2.98
C ALA A 143 12.84 13.83 2.11
N ASP A 144 13.21 12.60 1.72
CA ASP A 144 12.39 11.72 0.90
C ASP A 144 11.33 10.97 1.71
N MET A 145 11.53 10.82 3.02
CA MET A 145 10.58 10.14 3.91
C MET A 145 9.17 10.73 3.88
N LYS A 146 9.02 12.01 3.52
CA LYS A 146 7.69 12.63 3.29
C LYS A 146 6.89 11.98 2.14
N ARG A 147 7.53 11.14 1.32
CA ARG A 147 6.92 10.39 0.21
C ARG A 147 6.83 8.88 0.49
N VAL A 148 7.07 8.46 1.72
CA VAL A 148 7.01 7.05 2.11
C VAL A 148 5.78 6.82 2.98
N LEU A 149 5.01 5.78 2.64
CA LEU A 149 3.97 5.19 3.47
C LEU A 149 4.41 3.75 3.76
N ILE A 150 4.17 3.27 4.97
CA ILE A 150 4.45 1.86 5.31
C ILE A 150 3.12 1.10 5.36
N ALA A 151 3.05 -0.07 4.75
CA ALA A 151 1.93 -0.99 4.89
C ALA A 151 2.41 -2.23 5.64
N TYR A 152 1.87 -2.47 6.82
CA TYR A 152 2.12 -3.71 7.56
C TYR A 152 1.23 -4.82 6.99
N GLU A 153 1.85 -5.80 6.38
CA GLU A 153 1.23 -6.96 5.77
C GLU A 153 1.64 -8.25 6.50
N PRO A 154 0.91 -8.71 7.56
CA PRO A 154 1.10 -10.07 8.06
C PRO A 154 0.72 -11.04 6.94
N ARG A 155 1.73 -11.60 6.22
CA ARG A 155 1.52 -12.34 4.96
C ARG A 155 0.68 -13.59 5.15
N TRP A 156 0.75 -14.18 6.34
CA TRP A 156 -0.08 -15.31 6.74
C TRP A 156 -1.56 -14.96 6.92
N ALA A 157 -1.89 -13.69 7.18
CA ALA A 157 -3.25 -13.18 7.38
C ALA A 157 -3.83 -12.47 6.15
N ILE A 158 -3.15 -12.51 5.00
CA ILE A 158 -3.65 -11.93 3.75
C ILE A 158 -4.62 -12.91 3.08
N SER A 159 -5.77 -12.37 2.64
CA SER A 159 -6.79 -13.14 1.93
C SER A 159 -6.26 -13.76 0.63
N LYS A 160 -6.33 -15.08 0.50
CA LYS A 160 -5.87 -15.84 -0.68
C LYS A 160 -6.91 -15.92 -1.81
N GLY A 161 -7.95 -15.09 -1.78
CA GLY A 161 -8.96 -15.05 -2.85
C GLY A 161 -10.41 -14.98 -2.36
N LYS A 162 -11.36 -15.26 -3.28
CA LYS A 162 -12.80 -15.14 -3.00
C LYS A 162 -13.33 -16.14 -1.97
N ASP A 163 -12.69 -17.28 -1.84
CA ASP A 163 -13.11 -18.39 -0.97
C ASP A 163 -12.42 -18.38 0.40
N ASP A 164 -11.68 -17.33 0.71
CA ASP A 164 -10.99 -17.20 1.99
C ASP A 164 -11.99 -16.95 3.12
N THR A 165 -12.14 -17.94 3.99
CA THR A 165 -13.01 -17.89 5.15
C THR A 165 -12.52 -16.95 6.24
N GLY A 166 -11.31 -16.37 6.13
CA GLY A 166 -10.70 -15.52 7.14
C GLY A 166 -10.25 -16.30 8.39
N ALA A 167 -10.03 -17.62 8.25
CA ALA A 167 -9.61 -18.48 9.35
C ALA A 167 -8.26 -18.08 9.98
N ASN A 168 -7.41 -17.39 9.22
CA ASN A 168 -6.12 -16.87 9.66
C ASN A 168 -6.14 -15.32 9.72
N SER A 169 -7.17 -14.73 10.30
CA SER A 169 -7.19 -13.28 10.47
C SER A 169 -6.30 -12.85 11.64
N ASP A 170 -5.54 -11.79 11.43
CA ASP A 170 -4.78 -11.12 12.48
C ASP A 170 -5.72 -10.51 13.54
N THR A 171 -5.22 -10.29 14.75
CA THR A 171 -5.96 -9.58 15.79
C THR A 171 -5.54 -8.10 15.85
N PRO A 172 -6.44 -7.19 16.25
CA PRO A 172 -6.07 -5.78 16.41
C PRO A 172 -4.89 -5.58 17.35
N GLU A 173 -4.85 -6.31 18.48
CA GLU A 173 -3.78 -6.20 19.48
C GLU A 173 -2.41 -6.56 18.90
N HIS A 174 -2.34 -7.67 18.16
CA HIS A 174 -1.11 -8.10 17.48
C HIS A 174 -0.70 -7.08 16.42
N ALA A 175 -1.63 -6.65 15.56
CA ALA A 175 -1.36 -5.66 14.53
C ALA A 175 -0.89 -4.32 15.13
N PHE A 176 -1.52 -3.87 16.23
CA PHE A 176 -1.16 -2.60 16.89
C PHE A 176 0.25 -2.63 17.47
N GLU A 177 0.64 -3.75 18.08
CA GLU A 177 2.01 -3.95 18.55
C GLU A 177 3.02 -3.76 17.39
N LYS A 178 2.74 -4.35 16.22
CA LYS A 178 3.64 -4.24 15.06
C LYS A 178 3.67 -2.83 14.48
N ALA A 179 2.54 -2.12 14.44
CA ALA A 179 2.53 -0.72 14.00
C ALA A 179 3.37 0.18 14.93
N ILE A 180 3.28 -0.02 16.25
CA ILE A 180 4.10 0.70 17.23
C ILE A 180 5.58 0.34 17.04
N PHE A 181 5.89 -0.93 16.81
CA PHE A 181 7.26 -1.38 16.58
C PHE A 181 7.85 -0.79 15.29
N ILE A 182 7.08 -0.74 14.19
CA ILE A 182 7.46 -0.05 12.95
C ILE A 182 7.83 1.41 13.23
N ARG A 183 7.02 2.14 13.98
CA ARG A 183 7.31 3.53 14.36
C ARG A 183 8.60 3.65 15.16
N ARG A 184 8.87 2.71 16.07
CA ARG A 184 10.12 2.64 16.83
C ARG A 184 11.34 2.47 15.92
N ILE A 185 11.24 1.57 14.91
CA ILE A 185 12.31 1.38 13.91
C ILE A 185 12.54 2.68 13.14
N LEU A 186 11.47 3.35 12.66
CA LEU A 186 11.57 4.61 11.94
C LEU A 186 12.22 5.72 12.82
N ALA A 187 11.91 5.76 14.10
CA ALA A 187 12.53 6.70 15.03
C ALA A 187 14.04 6.45 15.18
N ASN A 188 14.46 5.18 15.22
CA ASN A 188 15.87 4.80 15.30
C ASN A 188 16.62 5.05 13.99
N LEU A 189 16.00 4.80 12.83
CA LEU A 189 16.62 5.01 11.51
C LEU A 189 16.75 6.50 11.15
N TYR A 190 15.82 7.32 11.60
CA TYR A 190 15.73 8.73 11.25
C TYR A 190 15.60 9.61 12.50
N ASN A 191 14.37 9.79 13.00
CA ASN A 191 14.06 10.51 14.24
C ASN A 191 12.57 10.37 14.60
N SER A 192 12.17 10.82 15.77
CA SER A 192 10.80 10.76 16.28
C SER A 192 9.79 11.53 15.39
N SER A 193 10.20 12.66 14.79
CA SER A 193 9.30 13.43 13.91
C SER A 193 8.93 12.64 12.63
N ILE A 194 9.91 11.95 12.04
CA ILE A 194 9.64 11.06 10.88
C ILE A 194 8.75 9.90 11.30
N ALA A 195 9.04 9.25 12.41
CA ALA A 195 8.25 8.13 12.92
C ALA A 195 6.77 8.49 13.13
N GLN A 196 6.49 9.70 13.61
CA GLN A 196 5.14 10.19 13.84
C GLN A 196 4.42 10.59 12.53
N LYS A 197 5.14 11.19 11.58
CA LYS A 197 4.56 11.73 10.34
C LYS A 197 4.46 10.72 9.20
N THR A 198 5.22 9.62 9.24
CA THR A 198 5.13 8.58 8.22
C THR A 198 3.85 7.78 8.42
N PRO A 199 2.92 7.78 7.44
CA PRO A 199 1.70 7.01 7.56
C PRO A 199 2.00 5.51 7.64
N VAL A 200 1.35 4.82 8.58
CA VAL A 200 1.39 3.36 8.73
C VAL A 200 0.01 2.81 8.45
N LEU A 201 -0.10 1.94 7.45
CA LEU A 201 -1.34 1.34 6.98
C LEU A 201 -1.42 -0.11 7.43
N TYR A 202 -2.62 -0.59 7.76
CA TYR A 202 -2.86 -2.01 7.95
C TYR A 202 -3.12 -2.68 6.58
N GLY A 203 -2.37 -3.71 6.24
CA GLY A 203 -2.41 -4.42 4.95
C GLY A 203 -2.83 -5.88 5.04
N GLY A 204 -3.28 -6.36 6.18
CA GLY A 204 -3.88 -7.69 6.30
C GLY A 204 -5.26 -7.78 5.65
N SER A 205 -5.98 -8.87 5.89
CA SER A 205 -7.32 -9.08 5.32
C SER A 205 -8.34 -8.12 5.92
N VAL A 206 -8.66 -7.04 5.20
CA VAL A 206 -9.67 -6.05 5.59
C VAL A 206 -10.94 -6.17 4.77
N ARG A 207 -12.07 -6.07 5.45
CA ARG A 207 -13.43 -6.00 4.89
C ARG A 207 -14.24 -4.95 5.66
N SER A 208 -15.41 -4.61 5.14
CA SER A 208 -16.32 -3.66 5.82
C SER A 208 -16.64 -4.07 7.26
N LYS A 209 -16.77 -5.37 7.53
CA LYS A 209 -17.13 -5.91 8.86
C LYS A 209 -16.02 -5.79 9.91
N ASN A 210 -14.73 -5.69 9.52
CA ASN A 210 -13.61 -5.69 10.47
C ASN A 210 -12.68 -4.47 10.36
N VAL A 211 -12.74 -3.67 9.30
CA VAL A 211 -11.80 -2.55 9.12
C VAL A 211 -11.80 -1.57 10.28
N GLY A 212 -12.98 -1.30 10.89
CA GLY A 212 -13.11 -0.39 12.02
C GLY A 212 -12.41 -0.86 13.31
N THR A 213 -12.08 -2.17 13.43
CA THR A 213 -11.28 -2.65 14.56
C THR A 213 -9.79 -2.35 14.39
N PHE A 214 -9.30 -2.26 13.15
CA PHE A 214 -7.91 -1.95 12.85
C PHE A 214 -7.67 -0.44 12.62
N VAL A 215 -8.65 0.27 12.04
CA VAL A 215 -8.51 1.69 11.67
C VAL A 215 -9.62 2.51 12.31
N ASN A 216 -9.30 3.07 13.47
CA ASN A 216 -10.18 3.91 14.28
C ASN A 216 -9.34 5.00 14.99
N PRO A 217 -9.95 5.98 15.69
CA PRO A 217 -9.23 7.09 16.31
C PRO A 217 -8.17 6.67 17.36
N ASP A 218 -8.32 5.51 17.99
CA ASP A 218 -7.38 5.00 19.01
C ASP A 218 -6.31 4.09 18.42
N SER A 219 -6.44 3.74 17.15
CA SER A 219 -5.50 2.88 16.43
C SER A 219 -4.16 3.57 16.14
N PRO A 220 -3.03 2.83 16.15
CA PRO A 220 -1.75 3.31 15.65
C PRO A 220 -1.66 3.35 14.12
N PHE A 221 -2.65 2.79 13.40
CA PHE A 221 -2.72 2.84 11.94
C PHE A 221 -3.41 4.11 11.45
N ASP A 222 -2.88 4.70 10.37
CA ASP A 222 -3.42 5.89 9.71
C ASP A 222 -4.39 5.55 8.57
N GLY A 223 -4.58 4.26 8.25
CA GLY A 223 -5.42 3.80 7.17
C GLY A 223 -5.24 2.32 6.86
N ALA A 224 -5.70 1.88 5.69
CA ALA A 224 -5.59 0.49 5.26
C ALA A 224 -5.11 0.37 3.79
N LEU A 225 -4.35 -0.68 3.50
CA LEU A 225 -4.09 -1.16 2.15
C LEU A 225 -5.08 -2.27 1.83
N VAL A 226 -6.01 -2.01 0.89
CA VAL A 226 -7.16 -2.88 0.63
C VAL A 226 -6.93 -3.71 -0.62
N GLY A 227 -6.89 -5.03 -0.47
CA GLY A 227 -6.73 -6.00 -1.56
C GLY A 227 -8.07 -6.40 -2.20
N GLY A 228 -8.48 -7.68 -2.02
CA GLY A 228 -9.62 -8.31 -2.67
C GLY A 228 -10.97 -7.58 -2.50
N ALA A 229 -11.22 -7.00 -1.34
CA ALA A 229 -12.44 -6.22 -1.09
C ALA A 229 -12.63 -5.03 -2.05
N SER A 230 -11.55 -4.51 -2.65
CA SER A 230 -11.61 -3.42 -3.63
C SER A 230 -12.20 -3.81 -4.99
N LEU A 231 -12.38 -5.10 -5.27
CA LEU A 231 -13.01 -5.60 -6.51
C LEU A 231 -14.54 -5.57 -6.46
N ASP A 232 -15.13 -5.47 -5.27
CA ASP A 232 -16.56 -5.23 -5.09
C ASP A 232 -16.76 -3.77 -4.66
N ALA A 233 -17.40 -2.99 -5.53
CA ALA A 233 -17.60 -1.57 -5.28
C ALA A 233 -18.49 -1.30 -4.05
N ARG A 234 -19.46 -2.16 -3.75
CA ARG A 234 -20.33 -2.01 -2.57
C ARG A 234 -19.57 -2.29 -1.30
N GLU A 235 -18.85 -3.42 -1.27
CA GLU A 235 -17.98 -3.81 -0.15
C GLU A 235 -16.92 -2.74 0.13
N PHE A 236 -16.25 -2.24 -0.92
CA PHE A 236 -15.23 -1.21 -0.76
C PHE A 236 -15.80 0.11 -0.22
N LEU A 237 -16.95 0.57 -0.72
CA LEU A 237 -17.59 1.79 -0.23
C LEU A 237 -18.10 1.63 1.20
N GLU A 238 -18.64 0.46 1.56
CA GLU A 238 -19.04 0.19 2.94
C GLU A 238 -17.82 0.15 3.88
N LEU A 239 -16.72 -0.45 3.43
CA LEU A 239 -15.44 -0.43 4.14
C LEU A 239 -14.99 1.01 4.41
N LEU A 240 -15.00 1.90 3.40
CA LEU A 240 -14.63 3.30 3.58
C LEU A 240 -15.52 4.03 4.59
N ARG A 241 -16.82 3.72 4.66
CA ARG A 241 -17.75 4.31 5.66
C ARG A 241 -17.46 3.86 7.08
N ARG A 242 -16.81 2.70 7.26
CA ARG A 242 -16.46 2.13 8.57
C ARG A 242 -15.09 2.59 9.08
N ILE A 243 -14.27 3.19 8.23
CA ILE A 243 -13.01 3.81 8.64
C ILE A 243 -13.30 5.13 9.35
N HIS A 244 -12.87 5.23 10.60
CA HIS A 244 -12.89 6.45 11.38
C HIS A 244 -11.45 6.90 11.59
N ILE A 245 -11.03 7.97 10.91
CA ILE A 245 -9.69 8.56 11.04
C ILE A 245 -9.77 9.77 11.98
N LYS A 246 -8.65 10.05 12.72
CA LYS A 246 -8.50 11.23 13.58
C LYS A 246 -8.68 12.53 12.84
#